data_77f3f7eb90b230782d208221e8eb4a48
#
_entry.id   77f3f7eb90b230782d208221e8eb4a48
#
_cell.length_a   1.000
_cell.length_b   1.000
_cell.length_c   1.000
_cell.angle_alpha   90.00
_cell.angle_beta   90.00
_cell.angle_gamma   90.00
#
_symmetry.space_group_name_H-M   'P 1'
#
loop_
_entity.id
_entity.type
_entity.pdbx_description
1 polymer ?
#
loop_
_entity_poly.entity_id
_entity_poly.type
_entity_poly.pdbx_seq_one_letter_code
_entity_poly.pdbx_strand_id
1 'polypeptide(L)'
;MRPITAADVMNPNVLLVQEDMTLDELANFLVDNEISGAPVEDDAGRLVGVVSVTDVAQAVASDLSLGSNPDFYVREWGGILTRDSFRDLGAGSAELRVRDIMTPTVYSVDEQTSIPEVAETLIKSHIHRLLVTRGGERVVGILTSSDLLGLLVRERE
;
A
#
# COMPACT_ATOMS: atom_id res chain seq x y z
N MET A 1 -3.08 10.37 33.01
CA MET A 1 -3.64 10.19 31.66
C MET A 1 -2.51 9.92 30.67
N ARG A 2 -2.50 8.77 30.04
CA ARG A 2 -1.46 8.48 29.04
C ARG A 2 -1.74 9.26 27.76
N PRO A 3 -0.70 9.68 27.01
CA PRO A 3 -0.91 10.33 25.73
C PRO A 3 -1.51 9.35 24.72
N ILE A 4 -2.25 9.89 23.76
CA ILE A 4 -2.81 9.10 22.67
C ILE A 4 -1.68 8.75 21.71
N THR A 5 -1.59 7.50 21.32
CA THR A 5 -0.56 6.98 20.42
C THR A 5 -1.16 6.50 19.10
N ALA A 6 -0.28 6.17 18.15
CA ALA A 6 -0.70 5.61 16.87
C ALA A 6 -1.59 4.38 17.06
N ALA A 7 -1.26 3.51 18.03
CA ALA A 7 -2.04 2.31 18.32
C ALA A 7 -3.50 2.63 18.68
N ASP A 8 -3.75 3.77 19.29
CA ASP A 8 -5.10 4.16 19.74
C ASP A 8 -5.98 4.61 18.59
N VAL A 9 -5.40 5.01 17.47
CA VAL A 9 -6.11 5.67 16.36
C VAL A 9 -6.08 4.82 15.09
N MET A 10 -5.08 3.98 14.92
CA MET A 10 -4.87 3.19 13.70
C MET A 10 -6.03 2.25 13.40
N ASN A 11 -6.15 1.89 12.13
CA ASN A 11 -7.00 0.79 11.70
C ASN A 11 -6.14 -0.48 11.74
N PRO A 12 -6.47 -1.46 12.59
CA PRO A 12 -5.67 -2.69 12.70
C PRO A 12 -5.95 -3.71 11.59
N ASN A 13 -6.98 -3.50 10.79
CA ASN A 13 -7.37 -4.42 9.72
C ASN A 13 -6.58 -4.11 8.45
N VAL A 14 -5.30 -4.47 8.43
CA VAL A 14 -4.41 -4.24 7.29
C VAL A 14 -4.22 -5.54 6.52
N LEU A 15 -4.43 -5.46 5.21
CA LEU A 15 -4.19 -6.60 4.33
C LEU A 15 -2.75 -6.54 3.85
N LEU A 16 -2.02 -7.63 4.06
CA LEU A 16 -0.60 -7.74 3.72
C LEU A 16 -0.42 -8.72 2.57
N VAL A 17 0.59 -8.46 1.73
CA VAL A 17 0.96 -9.38 0.66
C VAL A 17 2.36 -9.92 0.94
N GLN A 18 2.65 -11.10 0.39
CA GLN A 18 3.96 -11.72 0.52
C GLN A 18 4.87 -11.27 -0.62
N GLU A 19 6.14 -11.08 -0.34
CA GLU A 19 7.10 -10.63 -1.36
C GLU A 19 7.30 -11.63 -2.50
N ASP A 20 7.01 -12.89 -2.27
CA ASP A 20 7.17 -13.95 -3.27
C ASP A 20 5.90 -14.25 -4.08
N MET A 21 4.82 -13.51 -3.86
CA MET A 21 3.61 -13.63 -4.69
C MET A 21 3.93 -13.26 -6.14
N THR A 22 3.29 -13.95 -7.07
CA THR A 22 3.37 -13.59 -8.49
C THR A 22 2.51 -12.36 -8.75
N LEU A 23 2.75 -11.69 -9.88
CA LEU A 23 1.91 -10.55 -10.26
C LEU A 23 0.45 -10.94 -10.46
N ASP A 24 0.22 -12.14 -10.98
CA ASP A 24 -1.14 -12.65 -11.16
C ASP A 24 -1.84 -12.81 -9.80
N GLU A 25 -1.16 -13.41 -8.83
CA GLU A 25 -1.69 -13.55 -7.48
C GLU A 25 -1.94 -12.17 -6.83
N LEU A 26 -1.01 -11.24 -7.02
CA LEU A 26 -1.15 -9.89 -6.50
C LEU A 26 -2.34 -9.17 -7.13
N ALA A 27 -2.47 -9.26 -8.45
CA ALA A 27 -3.58 -8.62 -9.17
C ALA A 27 -4.92 -9.13 -8.65
N ASN A 28 -5.03 -10.43 -8.48
CA ASN A 28 -6.24 -11.05 -7.93
C ASN A 28 -6.52 -10.56 -6.50
N PHE A 29 -5.47 -10.49 -5.68
CA PHE A 29 -5.60 -10.04 -4.29
C PHE A 29 -6.11 -8.59 -4.22
N LEU A 30 -5.52 -7.69 -4.99
CA LEU A 30 -5.91 -6.27 -4.99
C LEU A 30 -7.34 -6.09 -5.49
N VAL A 31 -7.70 -6.78 -6.56
CA VAL A 31 -9.04 -6.69 -7.15
C VAL A 31 -10.09 -7.29 -6.23
N ASP A 32 -9.83 -8.48 -5.70
CA ASP A 32 -10.80 -9.18 -4.86
C ASP A 32 -11.06 -8.46 -3.54
N ASN A 33 -10.08 -7.73 -3.03
CA ASN A 33 -10.22 -6.95 -1.80
C ASN A 33 -10.57 -5.48 -2.04
N GLU A 34 -10.69 -5.09 -3.30
CA GLU A 34 -11.04 -3.71 -3.71
C GLU A 34 -10.08 -2.67 -3.11
N ILE A 35 -8.78 -2.97 -3.14
CA ILE A 35 -7.74 -2.06 -2.65
C ILE A 35 -6.76 -1.72 -3.75
N SER A 36 -6.11 -0.56 -3.63
CA SER A 36 -5.17 -0.05 -4.64
C SER A 36 -3.72 -0.33 -4.29
N GLY A 37 -3.46 -0.85 -3.11
CA GLY A 37 -2.10 -1.15 -2.68
C GLY A 37 -2.09 -1.84 -1.32
N ALA A 38 -0.93 -2.39 -0.97
CA ALA A 38 -0.77 -3.11 0.28
C ALA A 38 0.68 -3.11 0.72
N PRO A 39 0.94 -3.19 2.03
CA PRO A 39 2.29 -3.42 2.50
C PRO A 39 2.72 -4.85 2.19
N VAL A 40 4.03 -5.01 1.99
CA VAL A 40 4.64 -6.27 1.62
C VAL A 40 5.49 -6.78 2.78
N GLU A 41 5.34 -8.05 3.10
CA GLU A 41 6.15 -8.69 4.15
C GLU A 41 6.94 -9.86 3.58
N ASP A 42 8.03 -10.20 4.27
CA ASP A 42 8.84 -11.36 3.94
C ASP A 42 8.34 -12.62 4.66
N ASP A 43 9.05 -13.74 4.50
CA ASP A 43 8.67 -15.02 5.12
C ASP A 43 8.63 -14.96 6.66
N ALA A 44 9.38 -14.04 7.25
CA ALA A 44 9.40 -13.87 8.69
C ALA A 44 8.31 -12.91 9.20
N GLY A 45 7.51 -12.37 8.29
CA GLY A 45 6.46 -11.42 8.63
C GLY A 45 6.95 -10.00 8.85
N ARG A 46 8.14 -9.68 8.32
CA ARG A 46 8.71 -8.34 8.45
C ARG A 46 8.35 -7.48 7.25
N LEU A 47 8.05 -6.21 7.51
CA LEU A 47 7.74 -5.23 6.47
C LEU A 47 8.97 -5.00 5.60
N VAL A 48 8.84 -5.19 4.29
CA VAL A 48 9.94 -5.01 3.35
C VAL A 48 9.64 -3.98 2.25
N GLY A 49 8.39 -3.58 2.10
CA GLY A 49 8.03 -2.59 1.09
C GLY A 49 6.55 -2.37 0.99
N VAL A 50 6.15 -1.64 -0.03
CA VAL A 50 4.74 -1.45 -0.39
C VAL A 50 4.59 -1.67 -1.89
N VAL A 51 3.42 -2.14 -2.30
CA VAL A 51 3.12 -2.38 -3.72
C VAL A 51 1.73 -1.84 -4.03
N SER A 52 1.56 -1.34 -5.26
CA SER A 52 0.31 -0.73 -5.68
C SER A 52 -0.10 -1.19 -7.06
N VAL A 53 -1.34 -0.85 -7.43
CA VAL A 53 -1.86 -1.05 -8.78
C VAL A 53 -0.93 -0.39 -9.81
N THR A 54 -0.42 0.81 -9.49
CA THR A 54 0.50 1.53 -10.36
C THR A 54 1.80 0.76 -10.59
N ASP A 55 2.33 0.11 -9.55
CA ASP A 55 3.54 -0.72 -9.68
C ASP A 55 3.32 -1.89 -10.63
N VAL A 56 2.15 -2.54 -10.52
CA VAL A 56 1.78 -3.63 -11.42
C VAL A 56 1.71 -3.12 -12.86
N ALA A 57 1.09 -1.96 -13.05
CA ALA A 57 0.94 -1.34 -14.35
C ALA A 57 2.28 -1.05 -15.00
N GLN A 58 3.18 -0.43 -14.24
CA GLN A 58 4.51 -0.09 -14.75
C GLN A 58 5.29 -1.34 -15.12
N ALA A 59 5.18 -2.38 -14.32
CA ALA A 59 5.85 -3.66 -14.59
C ALA A 59 5.34 -4.29 -15.88
N VAL A 60 4.03 -4.34 -16.03
CA VAL A 60 3.40 -4.92 -17.23
C VAL A 60 3.75 -4.08 -18.48
N ALA A 61 3.69 -2.76 -18.35
CA ALA A 61 4.02 -1.86 -19.46
C ALA A 61 5.47 -2.03 -19.91
N SER A 62 6.39 -2.21 -18.97
CA SER A 62 7.81 -2.45 -19.26
C SER A 62 8.02 -3.79 -19.98
N ASP A 63 7.32 -4.81 -19.51
CA ASP A 63 7.39 -6.16 -20.09
C ASP A 63 6.81 -6.19 -21.50
N LEU A 64 5.75 -5.42 -21.74
CA LEU A 64 5.07 -5.33 -23.01
C LEU A 64 5.61 -4.20 -23.91
N SER A 65 6.68 -3.52 -23.50
CA SER A 65 7.25 -2.38 -24.20
C SER A 65 7.71 -2.73 -25.61
N LEU A 66 7.81 -4.00 -25.94
CA LEU A 66 8.26 -4.51 -27.22
C LEU A 66 7.21 -4.42 -28.33
N GLY A 67 6.19 -3.63 -28.20
CA GLY A 67 5.21 -3.48 -29.26
C GLY A 67 3.96 -2.76 -28.82
N SER A 68 3.97 -2.24 -27.62
CA SER A 68 2.79 -1.61 -27.08
C SER A 68 2.78 -0.12 -27.35
N ASN A 69 1.62 0.36 -27.76
CA ASN A 69 1.39 1.78 -27.90
C ASN A 69 1.26 2.39 -26.50
N PRO A 70 2.14 3.33 -26.11
CA PRO A 70 2.03 3.98 -24.81
C PRO A 70 0.65 4.60 -24.57
N ASP A 71 0.01 5.09 -25.64
CA ASP A 71 -1.32 5.68 -25.55
C ASP A 71 -2.38 4.68 -25.08
N PHE A 72 -2.20 3.40 -25.40
CA PHE A 72 -3.11 2.35 -24.96
C PHE A 72 -3.14 2.27 -23.43
N TYR A 73 -1.99 2.27 -22.80
CA TYR A 73 -1.90 2.19 -21.35
C TYR A 73 -2.45 3.44 -20.68
N VAL A 74 -2.17 4.60 -21.25
CA VAL A 74 -2.70 5.86 -20.73
C VAL A 74 -4.22 5.85 -20.76
N ARG A 75 -4.82 5.33 -21.83
CA ARG A 75 -6.27 5.21 -21.94
C ARG A 75 -6.84 4.24 -20.92
N GLU A 76 -6.21 3.08 -20.77
CA GLU A 76 -6.66 2.09 -19.82
C GLU A 76 -6.55 2.62 -18.37
N TRP A 77 -5.48 3.35 -18.09
CA TRP A 77 -5.26 3.90 -16.75
C TRP A 77 -6.08 5.15 -16.48
N GLY A 78 -6.39 5.92 -17.51
CA GLY A 78 -7.30 7.06 -17.40
C GLY A 78 -8.76 6.67 -17.38
N GLY A 79 -9.06 5.43 -17.75
CA GLY A 79 -10.42 4.89 -17.76
C GLY A 79 -10.70 4.04 -16.55
N ILE A 80 -11.85 3.37 -16.59
CA ILE A 80 -12.25 2.45 -15.54
C ILE A 80 -11.59 1.10 -15.81
N LEU A 81 -10.65 0.70 -14.98
CA LEU A 81 -10.08 -0.64 -15.06
C LEU A 81 -11.09 -1.63 -14.49
N THR A 82 -11.53 -2.53 -15.35
CA THR A 82 -12.39 -3.60 -14.89
C THR A 82 -11.55 -4.68 -14.22
N ARG A 83 -12.19 -5.52 -13.42
CA ARG A 83 -11.56 -6.67 -12.78
C ARG A 83 -10.84 -7.55 -13.82
N ASP A 84 -11.50 -7.81 -14.94
CA ASP A 84 -10.95 -8.67 -15.99
C ASP A 84 -9.76 -8.03 -16.69
N SER A 85 -9.83 -6.74 -17.00
CA SER A 85 -8.72 -6.01 -17.61
C SER A 85 -7.47 -6.04 -16.75
N PHE A 86 -7.64 -5.85 -15.46
CA PHE A 86 -6.51 -5.84 -14.52
C PHE A 86 -5.88 -7.23 -14.38
N ARG A 87 -6.71 -8.27 -14.35
CA ARG A 87 -6.22 -9.66 -14.30
C ARG A 87 -5.46 -10.04 -15.56
N ASP A 88 -5.94 -9.60 -16.71
CA ASP A 88 -5.28 -9.85 -17.99
C ASP A 88 -3.89 -9.20 -18.04
N LEU A 89 -3.77 -8.00 -17.48
CA LEU A 89 -2.47 -7.33 -17.40
C LEU A 89 -1.50 -8.12 -16.51
N GLY A 90 -1.97 -8.61 -15.36
CA GLY A 90 -1.15 -9.37 -14.44
C GLY A 90 -0.69 -10.70 -15.01
N ALA A 91 -1.56 -11.37 -15.76
CA ALA A 91 -1.29 -12.70 -16.31
C ALA A 91 -0.11 -12.71 -17.30
N GLY A 92 0.17 -11.59 -17.99
CA GLY A 92 1.26 -11.49 -18.94
C GLY A 92 2.64 -11.42 -18.30
N SER A 93 2.74 -11.28 -16.98
CA SER A 93 4.00 -11.09 -16.27
C SER A 93 4.19 -12.14 -15.17
N ALA A 94 3.87 -13.39 -15.49
CA ALA A 94 3.83 -14.49 -14.51
C ALA A 94 5.17 -14.77 -13.80
N GLU A 95 6.29 -14.42 -14.42
CA GLU A 95 7.61 -14.66 -13.85
C GLU A 95 8.04 -13.63 -12.81
N LEU A 96 7.43 -12.45 -12.85
CA LEU A 96 7.75 -11.41 -11.87
C LEU A 96 7.06 -11.68 -10.53
N ARG A 97 7.73 -11.26 -9.48
CA ARG A 97 7.22 -11.38 -8.11
C ARG A 97 7.01 -9.98 -7.54
N VAL A 98 6.25 -9.91 -6.46
CA VAL A 98 6.00 -8.65 -5.75
C VAL A 98 7.33 -7.96 -5.39
N ARG A 99 8.33 -8.71 -4.91
CA ARG A 99 9.64 -8.15 -4.54
C ARG A 99 10.36 -7.47 -5.70
N ASP A 100 10.04 -7.86 -6.94
CA ASP A 100 10.68 -7.29 -8.14
C ASP A 100 10.12 -5.92 -8.50
N ILE A 101 8.90 -5.61 -8.05
CA ILE A 101 8.20 -4.39 -8.43
C ILE A 101 7.85 -3.47 -7.27
N MET A 102 7.92 -3.96 -6.03
CA MET A 102 7.57 -3.17 -4.86
C MET A 102 8.49 -1.97 -4.65
N THR A 103 7.99 -0.97 -3.94
CA THR A 103 8.80 0.14 -3.48
C THR A 103 9.34 -0.22 -2.10
N PRO A 104 10.67 -0.33 -1.92
CA PRO A 104 11.23 -0.76 -0.63
C PRO A 104 11.25 0.33 0.43
N THR A 105 11.12 1.59 0.04
CA THR A 105 11.09 2.71 1.00
C THR A 105 9.66 2.88 1.51
N VAL A 106 9.49 2.73 2.81
CA VAL A 106 8.17 2.76 3.43
C VAL A 106 8.14 3.82 4.54
N TYR A 107 7.10 4.64 4.54
CA TYR A 107 6.85 5.56 5.65
C TYR A 107 6.04 4.81 6.71
N SER A 108 6.62 4.71 7.89
CA SER A 108 5.97 4.04 9.02
C SER A 108 6.29 4.73 10.32
N VAL A 109 5.45 4.49 11.32
CA VAL A 109 5.71 4.94 12.70
C VAL A 109 5.48 3.76 13.62
N ASP A 110 6.13 3.79 14.78
CA ASP A 110 5.90 2.77 15.80
C ASP A 110 4.52 2.95 16.43
N GLU A 111 3.93 1.87 16.90
CA GLU A 111 2.60 1.91 17.53
C GLU A 111 2.55 2.80 18.79
N GLN A 112 3.69 3.03 19.41
CA GLN A 112 3.80 3.88 20.60
C GLN A 112 4.06 5.35 20.27
N THR A 113 4.20 5.69 18.98
CA THR A 113 4.43 7.08 18.57
C THR A 113 3.25 7.96 18.92
N SER A 114 3.53 9.11 19.52
CA SER A 114 2.48 10.06 19.92
C SER A 114 1.81 10.68 18.69
N ILE A 115 0.57 11.11 18.85
CA ILE A 115 -0.18 11.70 17.74
C ILE A 115 0.47 12.96 17.17
N PRO A 116 1.00 13.90 17.99
CA PRO A 116 1.73 15.04 17.41
C PRO A 116 2.90 14.64 16.52
N GLU A 117 3.63 13.60 16.88
CA GLU A 117 4.73 13.09 16.06
C GLU A 117 4.23 12.44 14.77
N VAL A 118 3.11 11.72 14.85
CA VAL A 118 2.46 11.14 13.66
C VAL A 118 2.06 12.26 12.70
N ALA A 119 1.41 13.29 13.21
CA ALA A 119 0.96 14.42 12.40
C ALA A 119 2.16 15.12 11.73
N GLU A 120 3.23 15.31 12.48
CA GLU A 120 4.45 15.92 11.97
C GLU A 120 5.05 15.11 10.82
N THR A 121 5.07 13.78 10.97
CA THR A 121 5.58 12.89 9.93
C THR A 121 4.76 12.99 8.65
N LEU A 122 3.43 13.00 8.77
CA LEU A 122 2.55 13.16 7.61
C LEU A 122 2.78 14.49 6.90
N ILE A 123 2.91 15.57 7.66
CA ILE A 123 3.11 16.91 7.10
C ILE A 123 4.47 17.03 6.42
N LYS A 124 5.54 16.62 7.08
CA LYS A 124 6.89 16.75 6.55
C LYS A 124 7.13 15.88 5.31
N SER A 125 6.51 14.72 5.28
CA SER A 125 6.67 13.78 4.17
C SER A 125 5.66 13.99 3.05
N HIS A 126 4.72 14.91 3.21
CA HIS A 126 3.66 15.19 2.23
C HIS A 126 2.86 13.95 1.85
N ILE A 127 2.54 13.13 2.84
CA ILE A 127 1.79 11.89 2.66
C ILE A 127 0.49 11.93 3.47
N HIS A 128 -0.46 11.08 3.10
CA HIS A 128 -1.78 11.06 3.72
C HIS A 128 -2.04 9.80 4.54
N ARG A 129 -1.12 8.85 4.50
CA ARG A 129 -1.24 7.60 5.26
C ARG A 129 0.12 7.09 5.68
N LEU A 130 0.14 6.40 6.82
CA LEU A 130 1.35 5.79 7.37
C LEU A 130 1.03 4.37 7.80
N LEU A 131 2.01 3.50 7.64
CA LEU A 131 1.92 2.19 8.26
C LEU A 131 2.33 2.33 9.73
N VAL A 132 1.69 1.54 10.59
CA VAL A 132 2.03 1.49 12.01
C VAL A 132 2.67 0.13 12.26
N THR A 133 3.84 0.16 12.88
CA THR A 133 4.65 -1.05 13.10
C THR A 133 4.89 -1.29 14.57
N ARG A 134 5.21 -2.54 14.89
CA ARG A 134 5.68 -2.94 16.21
C ARG A 134 7.13 -3.38 16.07
N GLY A 135 8.01 -2.70 16.80
CA GLY A 135 9.43 -2.98 16.74
C GLY A 135 10.08 -2.62 15.40
N GLY A 136 9.42 -1.80 14.58
CA GLY A 136 9.92 -1.39 13.28
C GLY A 136 9.82 -2.44 12.17
N GLU A 137 9.37 -3.65 12.49
CA GLU A 137 9.37 -4.76 11.53
C GLU A 137 7.99 -5.26 11.16
N ARG A 138 7.08 -5.34 12.13
CA ARG A 138 5.75 -5.92 11.91
C ARG A 138 4.69 -4.85 11.75
N VAL A 139 3.92 -4.94 10.68
CA VAL A 139 2.79 -4.02 10.46
C VAL A 139 1.65 -4.45 11.38
N VAL A 140 1.20 -3.52 12.21
CA VAL A 140 0.07 -3.77 13.12
C VAL A 140 -1.14 -2.91 12.79
N GLY A 141 -0.99 -1.91 11.94
CA GLY A 141 -2.10 -1.06 11.55
C GLY A 141 -1.73 -0.09 10.45
N ILE A 142 -2.72 0.69 10.05
CA ILE A 142 -2.55 1.79 9.11
C ILE A 142 -3.28 3.00 9.67
N LEU A 143 -2.73 4.18 9.44
CA LEU A 143 -3.25 5.42 9.95
C LEU A 143 -3.27 6.47 8.84
N THR A 144 -4.38 7.19 8.74
CA THR A 144 -4.56 8.21 7.70
C THR A 144 -4.76 9.58 8.30
N SER A 145 -4.62 10.63 7.48
CA SER A 145 -4.92 12.00 7.87
C SER A 145 -6.36 12.11 8.36
N SER A 146 -7.28 11.36 7.74
CA SER A 146 -8.69 11.37 8.14
C SER A 146 -8.89 10.83 9.55
N ASP A 147 -8.08 9.85 9.96
CA ASP A 147 -8.15 9.30 11.32
C ASP A 147 -7.79 10.37 12.36
N LEU A 148 -6.81 11.22 12.04
CA LEU A 148 -6.44 12.33 12.92
C LEU A 148 -7.53 13.38 13.02
N LEU A 149 -8.19 13.68 11.89
CA LEU A 149 -9.32 14.61 11.88
C LEU A 149 -10.46 14.09 12.76
N GLY A 150 -10.65 12.78 12.78
CA GLY A 150 -11.64 12.14 13.63
C GLY A 150 -11.45 12.45 15.12
N LEU A 151 -10.21 12.61 15.56
CA LEU A 151 -9.91 12.96 16.94
C LEU A 151 -10.45 14.35 17.30
N LEU A 152 -10.32 15.30 16.38
CA LEU A 152 -10.83 16.65 16.60
C LEU A 152 -12.35 16.68 16.74
N VAL A 153 -13.03 15.84 15.97
CA VAL A 153 -14.48 15.74 16.04
C VAL A 153 -14.91 15.14 17.38
N ARG A 154 -14.21 14.10 17.84
CA ARG A 154 -14.51 13.45 19.14
C ARG A 154 -14.32 14.38 20.32
N GLU A 155 -13.28 15.23 20.26
CA GLU A 155 -13.00 16.17 21.36
C GLU A 155 -14.09 17.23 21.53
N ARG A 156 -14.88 17.49 20.49
CA ARG A 156 -15.97 18.47 20.56
C ARG A 156 -17.25 17.89 21.17
N GLU A 157 -17.33 16.60 21.32
CA GLU A 157 -18.45 15.94 21.93
C GLU A 157 -18.21 15.72 23.43
#